data_d62e73d67b3419c0f4231879696859a2
#
_entry.id   d62e73d67b3419c0f4231879696859a2
#
_cell.length_a   1.000
_cell.length_b   1.000
_cell.length_c   1.000
_cell.angle_alpha   90.00
_cell.angle_beta   90.00
_cell.angle_gamma   90.00
#
_symmetry.space_group_name_H-M   'P 1'
#
loop_
_entity.id
_entity.type
_entity.pdbx_description
1 polymer ?
#
loop_
_entity_poly.entity_id
_entity_poly.type
_entity_poly.pdbx_seq_one_letter_code
_entity_poly.pdbx_strand_id
1 'polypeptide(L)'
;MPFAKGARIEIENQTDVNIGAFYYYIDYVEMKELPKDMGRFHAWFNREITEALPEGETEWGSVGKQTENKDGADNYVFADIKGKGHFVGLNYYVQCPTPMWYGEGDDMWFIDGEKQASLIGTGTEDLFNTAWCPKEPYQHIYFGYPRVNNDVGFLGRTHVYRFFIQDPVFFEKGLKATIEHGHNNCLTLDLATVAYWYQDKATAVPTIPDKAGRKLKPMVNNVMMHKWRHEWRKNKGNKADLWGNE
;
A
#
# COMPACT_ATOMS: atom_id res chain seq x y z
N MET A 1 -20.57 -9.10 -2.39
CA MET A 1 -19.68 -10.10 -3.05
C MET A 1 -20.56 -11.16 -3.73
N PRO A 2 -20.86 -11.03 -5.00
CA PRO A 2 -21.75 -11.95 -5.72
C PRO A 2 -21.12 -13.34 -5.91
N PHE A 3 -21.94 -14.39 -5.77
CA PHE A 3 -21.55 -15.77 -6.05
C PHE A 3 -22.68 -16.52 -6.76
N ALA A 4 -22.34 -17.43 -7.69
CA ALA A 4 -23.33 -18.05 -8.57
C ALA A 4 -23.97 -19.33 -7.97
N LYS A 5 -23.21 -20.12 -7.22
CA LYS A 5 -23.66 -21.41 -6.68
C LYS A 5 -23.44 -21.55 -5.19
N GLY A 6 -22.43 -20.95 -4.66
CA GLY A 6 -22.06 -21.03 -3.26
C GLY A 6 -20.81 -20.20 -2.98
N ALA A 7 -20.60 -19.89 -1.70
CA ALA A 7 -19.40 -19.19 -1.21
C ALA A 7 -18.82 -19.97 -0.04
N ARG A 8 -17.51 -19.96 0.09
CA ARG A 8 -16.78 -20.52 1.22
C ARG A 8 -15.80 -19.49 1.71
N ILE A 9 -15.85 -19.18 2.99
CA ILE A 9 -14.94 -18.27 3.65
C ILE A 9 -14.12 -19.10 4.64
N GLU A 10 -12.82 -18.98 4.54
CA GLU A 10 -11.88 -19.69 5.42
C GLU A 10 -10.96 -18.69 6.09
N ILE A 11 -10.62 -18.99 7.34
CA ILE A 11 -9.67 -18.22 8.13
C ILE A 11 -8.62 -19.18 8.63
N GLU A 12 -7.36 -18.88 8.33
CA GLU A 12 -6.21 -19.66 8.78
C GLU A 12 -5.43 -18.86 9.82
N ASN A 13 -5.24 -19.46 11.01
CA ASN A 13 -4.33 -18.89 11.99
C ASN A 13 -2.88 -19.29 11.64
N GLN A 14 -2.10 -18.33 11.16
CA GLN A 14 -0.69 -18.52 10.83
C GLN A 14 0.27 -18.05 11.94
N THR A 15 -0.26 -17.71 13.12
CA THR A 15 0.55 -17.35 14.29
C THR A 15 0.92 -18.60 15.10
N ASP A 16 1.89 -18.44 16.00
CA ASP A 16 2.33 -19.51 16.90
C ASP A 16 1.53 -19.53 18.22
N VAL A 17 0.43 -18.77 18.30
CA VAL A 17 -0.43 -18.69 19.48
C VAL A 17 -1.87 -19.08 19.16
N ASN A 18 -2.54 -19.69 20.12
CA ASN A 18 -3.94 -20.02 19.97
C ASN A 18 -4.80 -18.75 20.03
N ILE A 19 -5.77 -18.66 19.11
CA ILE A 19 -6.81 -17.65 19.17
C ILE A 19 -7.97 -18.22 19.98
N GLY A 20 -8.16 -17.72 21.20
CA GLY A 20 -9.17 -18.24 22.13
C GLY A 20 -10.61 -17.95 21.72
N ALA A 21 -10.85 -16.90 20.93
CA ALA A 21 -12.17 -16.54 20.42
C ALA A 21 -12.03 -15.77 19.10
N PHE A 22 -12.94 -16.03 18.17
CA PHE A 22 -13.06 -15.34 16.90
C PHE A 22 -14.55 -15.17 16.58
N TYR A 23 -15.01 -13.93 16.46
CA TYR A 23 -16.41 -13.60 16.21
C TYR A 23 -16.56 -12.98 14.84
N TYR A 24 -17.63 -13.35 14.10
CA TYR A 24 -17.93 -12.81 12.79
C TYR A 24 -19.41 -12.84 12.49
N TYR A 25 -19.84 -11.99 11.56
CA TYR A 25 -21.14 -12.00 10.92
C TYR A 25 -20.99 -12.17 9.42
N ILE A 26 -21.84 -12.96 8.82
CA ILE A 26 -21.94 -13.12 7.37
C ILE A 26 -23.41 -13.06 7.01
N ASP A 27 -23.81 -11.96 6.43
CA ASP A 27 -25.14 -11.79 5.86
C ASP A 27 -25.11 -12.05 4.36
N TYR A 28 -26.13 -12.73 3.85
CA TYR A 28 -26.27 -12.96 2.42
C TYR A 28 -27.74 -12.95 2.01
N VAL A 29 -27.97 -12.70 0.72
CA VAL A 29 -29.29 -12.72 0.10
C VAL A 29 -29.29 -13.75 -1.00
N GLU A 30 -30.27 -14.65 -0.97
CA GLU A 30 -30.52 -15.59 -2.07
C GLU A 30 -31.31 -14.88 -3.17
N MET A 31 -30.78 -14.92 -4.39
CA MET A 31 -31.40 -14.36 -5.57
C MET A 31 -31.83 -15.51 -6.51
N LYS A 32 -32.97 -15.36 -7.17
CA LYS A 32 -33.41 -16.36 -8.16
C LYS A 32 -32.42 -16.47 -9.33
N GLU A 33 -31.89 -15.34 -9.77
CA GLU A 33 -30.89 -15.22 -10.81
C GLU A 33 -29.92 -14.11 -10.48
N LEU A 34 -28.65 -14.30 -10.76
CA LEU A 34 -27.68 -13.22 -10.74
C LEU A 34 -27.77 -12.42 -12.05
N PRO A 35 -27.73 -11.09 -12.01
CA PRO A 35 -27.56 -10.28 -13.22
C PRO A 35 -26.36 -10.77 -14.04
N LYS A 36 -26.50 -10.80 -15.36
CA LYS A 36 -25.49 -11.38 -16.26
C LYS A 36 -24.16 -10.65 -16.22
N ASP A 37 -24.19 -9.37 -15.94
CA ASP A 37 -23.05 -8.44 -15.86
C ASP A 37 -22.50 -8.25 -14.45
N MET A 38 -23.01 -9.00 -13.48
CA MET A 38 -22.57 -8.86 -12.11
C MET A 38 -21.15 -9.41 -11.90
N GLY A 39 -20.23 -8.53 -11.53
CA GLY A 39 -18.83 -8.85 -11.32
C GLY A 39 -18.58 -9.82 -10.15
N ARG A 40 -17.43 -10.44 -10.14
CA ARG A 40 -16.92 -11.27 -9.04
C ARG A 40 -15.91 -10.49 -8.25
N PHE A 41 -16.07 -10.50 -6.94
CA PHE A 41 -15.17 -9.82 -6.02
C PHE A 41 -13.83 -10.53 -5.93
N HIS A 42 -12.77 -9.73 -5.96
CA HIS A 42 -11.40 -10.17 -5.76
C HIS A 42 -10.74 -9.27 -4.72
N ALA A 43 -9.82 -9.87 -3.98
CA ALA A 43 -8.92 -9.14 -3.10
C ALA A 43 -7.51 -9.73 -3.23
N TRP A 44 -6.51 -8.86 -3.20
CA TRP A 44 -5.11 -9.29 -3.27
C TRP A 44 -4.28 -8.57 -2.23
N PHE A 45 -3.60 -9.35 -1.41
CA PHE A 45 -2.62 -8.85 -0.44
C PHE A 45 -1.23 -8.89 -1.07
N ASN A 46 -0.53 -7.76 -1.03
CA ASN A 46 0.89 -7.69 -1.36
C ASN A 46 1.65 -7.06 -0.19
N ARG A 47 2.92 -7.40 -0.06
CA ARG A 47 3.85 -6.78 0.89
C ARG A 47 5.26 -6.83 0.37
N GLU A 48 5.98 -5.74 0.53
CA GLU A 48 7.35 -5.57 0.13
C GLU A 48 8.07 -4.61 1.09
N ILE A 49 9.36 -4.87 1.32
CA ILE A 49 10.27 -3.87 1.87
C ILE A 49 10.98 -3.26 0.68
N THR A 50 10.64 -2.02 0.36
CA THR A 50 11.20 -1.31 -0.79
C THR A 50 12.66 -0.93 -0.55
N GLU A 51 13.39 -0.70 -1.62
CA GLU A 51 14.77 -0.19 -1.55
C GLU A 51 14.79 1.23 -2.11
N ALA A 52 15.26 2.17 -1.29
CA ALA A 52 15.46 3.54 -1.74
C ALA A 52 16.45 3.59 -2.92
N LEU A 53 16.17 4.44 -3.89
CA LEU A 53 17.14 4.71 -4.95
C LEU A 53 18.45 5.26 -4.34
N PRO A 54 19.61 5.10 -5.02
CA PRO A 54 20.92 5.44 -4.45
C PRO A 54 21.07 6.86 -3.91
N GLU A 55 20.29 7.78 -4.42
CA GLU A 55 20.26 9.20 -4.05
C GLU A 55 19.20 9.52 -2.99
N GLY A 56 18.45 8.51 -2.57
CA GLY A 56 17.35 8.65 -1.62
C GLY A 56 17.77 8.64 -0.16
N GLU A 57 16.75 8.66 0.73
CA GLU A 57 16.89 8.64 2.19
C GLU A 57 17.66 9.82 2.77
N THR A 58 17.61 10.96 2.10
CA THR A 58 18.07 12.24 2.64
C THR A 58 16.90 13.20 2.72
N GLU A 59 16.97 14.19 3.60
CA GLU A 59 15.94 15.24 3.69
C GLU A 59 15.70 15.92 2.34
N TRP A 60 16.75 16.15 1.58
CA TRP A 60 16.70 16.72 0.24
C TRP A 60 16.20 15.71 -0.82
N GLY A 61 16.47 14.43 -0.61
CA GLY A 61 15.96 13.34 -1.41
C GLY A 61 14.44 13.23 -1.33
N SER A 62 13.85 13.43 -0.16
CA SER A 62 12.41 13.32 0.03
C SER A 62 11.60 14.48 -0.60
N VAL A 63 12.23 15.61 -0.92
CA VAL A 63 11.55 16.80 -1.49
C VAL A 63 12.12 17.26 -2.85
N GLY A 64 12.98 16.49 -3.45
CA GLY A 64 13.26 16.64 -4.86
C GLY A 64 14.58 17.21 -5.32
N LYS A 65 15.44 16.37 -5.80
CA LYS A 65 16.41 16.56 -6.92
C LYS A 65 16.65 15.25 -7.66
N GLN A 66 15.77 14.27 -7.49
CA GLN A 66 15.89 13.01 -8.20
C GLN A 66 15.43 13.14 -9.64
N THR A 67 15.88 12.19 -10.44
CA THR A 67 15.35 11.99 -11.79
C THR A 67 13.86 11.64 -11.67
N GLU A 68 13.03 12.36 -12.38
CA GLU A 68 11.59 12.11 -12.43
C GLU A 68 11.29 10.66 -12.81
N ASN A 69 10.49 10.00 -12.01
CA ASN A 69 10.03 8.65 -12.28
C ASN A 69 8.86 8.67 -13.27
N LYS A 70 9.11 8.27 -14.52
CA LYS A 70 8.13 8.39 -15.62
C LYS A 70 7.39 7.10 -15.93
N ASP A 71 7.98 5.96 -15.63
CA ASP A 71 7.48 4.65 -16.03
C ASP A 71 7.06 3.76 -14.85
N GLY A 72 7.30 4.20 -13.63
CA GLY A 72 6.96 3.46 -12.42
C GLY A 72 7.69 2.12 -12.30
N ALA A 73 8.87 1.97 -12.92
CA ALA A 73 9.58 0.69 -12.98
C ALA A 73 9.91 0.13 -11.58
N ASP A 74 10.33 1.00 -10.67
CA ASP A 74 10.74 0.64 -9.31
C ASP A 74 9.65 0.90 -8.26
N ASN A 75 8.43 1.22 -8.70
CA ASN A 75 7.31 1.47 -7.81
C ASN A 75 6.83 0.19 -7.13
N TYR A 76 6.31 0.33 -5.92
CA TYR A 76 5.55 -0.71 -5.25
C TYR A 76 4.26 -1.02 -6.01
N VAL A 77 4.02 -2.30 -6.33
CA VAL A 77 2.83 -2.74 -7.07
C VAL A 77 1.71 -3.08 -6.08
N PHE A 78 0.60 -2.37 -6.13
CA PHE A 78 -0.58 -2.68 -5.33
C PHE A 78 -1.73 -3.35 -6.09
N ALA A 79 -1.70 -3.34 -7.42
CA ALA A 79 -2.61 -4.13 -8.25
C ALA A 79 -1.92 -4.59 -9.55
N ASP A 80 -2.13 -5.87 -9.90
CA ASP A 80 -1.75 -6.47 -11.19
C ASP A 80 -2.88 -7.42 -11.61
N ILE A 81 -3.80 -6.92 -12.40
CA ILE A 81 -5.08 -7.53 -12.72
C ILE A 81 -5.15 -7.79 -14.22
N LYS A 82 -5.56 -9.01 -14.60
CA LYS A 82 -5.78 -9.39 -16.00
C LYS A 82 -7.26 -9.71 -16.23
N GLY A 83 -7.85 -9.13 -17.27
CA GLY A 83 -9.25 -9.29 -17.62
C GLY A 83 -10.03 -7.98 -17.50
N LYS A 84 -11.34 -8.06 -17.63
CA LYS A 84 -12.26 -6.93 -17.58
C LYS A 84 -12.83 -6.74 -16.18
N GLY A 85 -12.87 -5.50 -15.71
CA GLY A 85 -13.41 -5.20 -14.38
C GLY A 85 -13.31 -3.74 -13.98
N HIS A 86 -13.40 -3.53 -12.68
CA HIS A 86 -13.20 -2.22 -12.08
C HIS A 86 -12.61 -2.33 -10.67
N PHE A 87 -11.65 -1.48 -10.38
CA PHE A 87 -11.00 -1.36 -9.10
C PHE A 87 -11.85 -0.53 -8.15
N VAL A 88 -12.02 -0.98 -6.91
CA VAL A 88 -12.95 -0.37 -5.96
C VAL A 88 -12.36 -0.05 -4.59
N GLY A 89 -11.11 -0.38 -4.32
CA GLY A 89 -10.57 -0.04 -3.01
C GLY A 89 -9.15 -0.49 -2.75
N LEU A 90 -8.55 0.19 -1.79
CA LEU A 90 -7.20 -0.06 -1.33
C LEU A 90 -7.11 0.18 0.17
N ASN A 91 -6.60 -0.79 0.90
CA ASN A 91 -5.98 -0.59 2.20
C ASN A 91 -4.47 -0.52 2.00
N TYR A 92 -3.84 0.48 2.60
CA TYR A 92 -2.42 0.72 2.51
C TYR A 92 -1.83 0.84 3.91
N TYR A 93 -0.83 0.04 4.18
CA TYR A 93 -0.11 0.00 5.43
C TYR A 93 1.33 0.35 5.17
N VAL A 94 1.87 1.28 5.92
CA VAL A 94 3.27 1.66 5.84
C VAL A 94 3.91 1.59 7.21
N GLN A 95 5.08 0.95 7.30
CA GLN A 95 5.99 1.13 8.41
C GLN A 95 7.19 1.91 7.89
N CYS A 96 7.29 3.16 8.32
CA CYS A 96 8.41 4.02 7.99
C CYS A 96 9.51 3.82 9.04
N PRO A 97 10.73 3.40 8.66
CA PRO A 97 11.83 3.20 9.59
C PRO A 97 12.56 4.50 9.93
N THR A 98 12.20 5.60 9.28
CA THR A 98 12.79 6.93 9.49
C THR A 98 11.71 7.95 9.86
N PRO A 99 12.06 9.10 10.49
CA PRO A 99 11.08 10.14 10.79
C PRO A 99 10.68 11.01 9.59
N MET A 100 11.09 10.62 8.37
CA MET A 100 10.81 11.36 7.14
C MET A 100 9.40 11.11 6.66
N TRP A 101 8.82 12.11 5.98
CA TRP A 101 7.51 11.98 5.37
C TRP A 101 7.55 11.04 4.15
N TYR A 102 6.67 10.05 4.14
CA TYR A 102 6.59 9.03 3.09
C TYR A 102 5.54 9.34 2.00
N GLY A 103 4.71 10.34 2.22
CA GLY A 103 3.46 10.54 1.47
C GLY A 103 3.58 11.35 0.18
N GLU A 104 4.80 11.66 -0.29
CA GLU A 104 5.05 12.37 -1.56
C GLU A 104 5.13 11.43 -2.78
N GLY A 105 4.97 10.13 -2.57
CA GLY A 105 5.05 9.15 -3.65
C GLY A 105 3.79 9.12 -4.52
N ASP A 106 3.94 9.31 -5.82
CA ASP A 106 2.86 9.35 -6.80
C ASP A 106 2.31 7.95 -7.08
N ASP A 107 0.99 7.84 -7.18
CA ASP A 107 0.35 6.64 -7.71
C ASP A 107 0.28 6.69 -9.24
N MET A 108 0.50 5.54 -9.88
CA MET A 108 0.49 5.40 -11.33
C MET A 108 -0.38 4.23 -11.76
N TRP A 109 -1.30 4.48 -12.70
CA TRP A 109 -2.29 3.52 -13.19
C TRP A 109 -2.11 3.27 -14.67
N PHE A 110 -1.73 2.04 -15.00
CA PHE A 110 -1.53 1.54 -16.36
C PHE A 110 -2.73 0.69 -16.75
N ILE A 111 -3.62 1.27 -17.55
CA ILE A 111 -4.89 0.64 -17.93
C ILE A 111 -4.72 -0.08 -19.28
N ASP A 112 -5.25 -1.29 -19.37
CA ASP A 112 -5.34 -2.07 -20.61
C ASP A 112 -4.02 -2.33 -21.35
N GLY A 113 -2.92 -2.37 -20.62
CA GLY A 113 -1.58 -2.64 -21.16
C GLY A 113 -0.84 -1.40 -21.67
N GLU A 114 -1.22 -0.24 -21.19
CA GLU A 114 -0.50 1.01 -21.43
C GLU A 114 0.97 0.91 -21.02
N LYS A 115 1.84 1.58 -21.76
CA LYS A 115 3.28 1.69 -21.45
C LYS A 115 3.59 2.89 -20.57
N GLN A 116 2.73 3.90 -20.62
CA GLN A 116 2.78 5.08 -19.79
C GLN A 116 1.46 5.15 -19.03
N ALA A 117 1.52 5.49 -17.75
CA ALA A 117 0.33 5.61 -16.94
C ALA A 117 -0.59 6.71 -17.49
N SER A 118 -1.87 6.39 -17.65
CA SER A 118 -2.89 7.36 -18.06
C SER A 118 -3.45 8.15 -16.89
N LEU A 119 -3.33 7.62 -15.68
CA LEU A 119 -3.64 8.32 -14.45
C LEU A 119 -2.37 8.35 -13.60
N ILE A 120 -1.96 9.53 -13.18
CA ILE A 120 -0.82 9.76 -12.31
C ILE A 120 -1.32 10.68 -11.19
N GLY A 121 -1.11 10.27 -9.95
CA GLY A 121 -1.39 11.07 -8.78
C GLY A 121 -0.34 12.13 -8.48
N THR A 122 -0.48 12.78 -7.36
CA THR A 122 0.40 13.86 -6.89
C THR A 122 1.00 13.57 -5.50
N GLY A 123 0.74 12.39 -4.98
CA GLY A 123 1.24 11.94 -3.70
C GLY A 123 0.37 10.86 -3.06
N THR A 124 0.98 10.04 -2.23
CA THR A 124 0.27 9.00 -1.47
C THR A 124 -0.84 9.59 -0.61
N GLU A 125 -0.62 10.73 0.05
CA GLU A 125 -1.66 11.37 0.86
C GLU A 125 -2.85 11.83 0.00
N ASP A 126 -2.59 12.32 -1.21
CA ASP A 126 -3.63 12.79 -2.14
C ASP A 126 -4.47 11.62 -2.66
N LEU A 127 -3.83 10.47 -2.99
CA LEU A 127 -4.54 9.25 -3.32
C LEU A 127 -5.58 8.88 -2.27
N PHE A 128 -5.28 9.09 -1.00
CA PHE A 128 -6.16 8.76 0.13
C PHE A 128 -7.02 9.94 0.62
N ASN A 129 -7.23 10.97 -0.21
CA ASN A 129 -8.09 12.12 0.06
C ASN A 129 -7.71 12.90 1.33
N THR A 130 -6.44 13.11 1.52
CA THR A 130 -5.91 13.94 2.60
C THR A 130 -4.81 14.86 2.10
N ALA A 131 -4.29 15.70 2.96
CA ALA A 131 -3.20 16.63 2.68
C ALA A 131 -2.48 17.01 3.97
N TRP A 132 -1.29 17.57 3.83
CA TRP A 132 -0.51 18.15 4.95
C TRP A 132 -0.13 17.15 6.03
N CYS A 133 0.26 15.95 5.63
CA CYS A 133 0.78 14.93 6.52
C CYS A 133 -0.14 14.67 7.73
N PRO A 134 -1.19 13.86 7.62
CA PRO A 134 -2.16 13.65 8.68
C PRO A 134 -1.51 13.30 10.02
N LYS A 135 -1.88 13.99 11.08
CA LYS A 135 -1.31 13.81 12.43
C LYS A 135 -2.28 13.16 13.41
N GLU A 136 -3.54 13.08 13.06
CA GLU A 136 -4.59 12.52 13.90
C GLU A 136 -5.37 11.44 13.16
N PRO A 137 -5.76 10.34 13.83
CA PRO A 137 -6.64 9.35 13.24
C PRO A 137 -8.01 9.93 12.90
N TYR A 138 -8.52 9.58 11.72
CA TYR A 138 -9.89 9.87 11.33
C TYR A 138 -10.44 8.78 10.43
N GLN A 139 -11.77 8.69 10.35
CA GLN A 139 -12.44 7.67 9.56
C GLN A 139 -13.72 8.24 8.93
N HIS A 140 -13.85 8.02 7.63
CA HIS A 140 -15.05 8.28 6.85
C HIS A 140 -15.51 7.00 6.16
N ILE A 141 -16.69 7.01 5.55
CA ILE A 141 -17.27 5.83 4.90
C ILE A 141 -16.35 5.26 3.81
N TYR A 142 -15.72 6.12 3.02
CA TYR A 142 -14.94 5.72 1.85
C TYR A 142 -13.43 5.94 1.98
N PHE A 143 -12.96 6.67 2.96
CA PHE A 143 -11.53 6.91 3.17
C PHE A 143 -11.24 7.26 4.62
N GLY A 144 -9.99 7.11 5.03
CA GLY A 144 -9.56 7.49 6.36
C GLY A 144 -8.18 6.99 6.73
N TYR A 145 -7.67 7.54 7.82
CA TYR A 145 -6.43 7.15 8.49
C TYR A 145 -6.77 6.59 9.89
N PRO A 146 -7.17 5.33 10.02
CA PRO A 146 -7.51 4.74 11.32
C PRO A 146 -6.30 4.59 12.25
N ARG A 147 -5.10 4.68 11.70
CA ARG A 147 -3.86 4.70 12.47
C ARG A 147 -2.88 5.67 11.86
N VAL A 148 -2.44 6.62 12.66
CA VAL A 148 -1.38 7.58 12.34
C VAL A 148 -0.30 7.45 13.39
N ASN A 149 0.97 7.41 12.98
CA ASN A 149 2.08 7.52 13.90
C ASN A 149 2.58 8.96 13.90
N ASN A 150 2.70 9.57 15.07
CA ASN A 150 3.09 10.96 15.25
C ASN A 150 4.02 11.19 16.46
N ASP A 151 4.60 10.13 17.01
CA ASP A 151 5.46 10.22 18.18
C ASP A 151 6.80 10.89 17.86
N VAL A 152 7.41 10.50 16.74
CA VAL A 152 8.65 11.08 16.22
C VAL A 152 8.54 11.21 14.71
N GLY A 153 8.17 12.38 14.24
CA GLY A 153 7.94 12.62 12.81
C GLY A 153 6.98 11.57 12.24
N PHE A 154 7.40 10.84 11.24
CA PHE A 154 6.60 9.80 10.58
C PHE A 154 7.12 8.38 10.85
N LEU A 155 7.98 8.23 11.85
CA LEU A 155 8.52 6.95 12.28
C LEU A 155 7.39 6.02 12.76
N GLY A 156 7.37 4.78 12.28
CA GLY A 156 6.47 3.74 12.75
C GLY A 156 5.35 3.40 11.78
N ARG A 157 4.19 2.99 12.29
CA ARG A 157 3.13 2.39 11.48
C ARG A 157 1.97 3.33 11.24
N THR A 158 1.59 3.43 9.98
CA THR A 158 0.35 4.09 9.55
C THR A 158 -0.52 3.11 8.77
N HIS A 159 -1.82 3.26 8.89
CA HIS A 159 -2.80 2.58 8.08
C HIS A 159 -3.75 3.61 7.49
N VAL A 160 -3.97 3.51 6.20
CA VAL A 160 -4.87 4.37 5.44
C VAL A 160 -5.70 3.52 4.48
N TYR A 161 -6.91 3.98 4.15
CA TYR A 161 -7.76 3.29 3.18
C TYR A 161 -8.53 4.28 2.31
N ARG A 162 -8.83 3.85 1.10
CA ARG A 162 -9.81 4.48 0.20
C ARG A 162 -10.62 3.43 -0.54
N PHE A 163 -11.94 3.63 -0.59
CA PHE A 163 -12.88 2.86 -1.40
C PHE A 163 -13.41 3.72 -2.53
N PHE A 164 -13.09 3.32 -3.77
CA PHE A 164 -13.45 4.00 -5.01
C PHE A 164 -14.87 3.57 -5.47
N ILE A 165 -15.86 3.72 -4.60
CA ILE A 165 -17.23 3.24 -4.89
C ILE A 165 -17.95 4.18 -5.86
N GLN A 166 -17.68 5.46 -5.76
CA GLN A 166 -18.30 6.48 -6.61
C GLN A 166 -17.45 6.81 -7.85
N ASP A 167 -16.17 6.50 -7.81
CA ASP A 167 -15.16 6.81 -8.81
C ASP A 167 -14.27 5.58 -9.15
N PRO A 168 -14.85 4.40 -9.45
CA PRO A 168 -14.08 3.20 -9.72
C PRO A 168 -13.22 3.35 -10.97
N VAL A 169 -12.05 2.73 -10.96
CA VAL A 169 -11.17 2.69 -12.12
C VAL A 169 -11.51 1.49 -12.98
N PHE A 170 -12.05 1.71 -14.17
CA PHE A 170 -12.48 0.68 -15.10
C PHE A 170 -11.34 0.22 -16.01
N PHE A 171 -11.37 -1.07 -16.37
CA PHE A 171 -10.44 -1.66 -17.32
C PHE A 171 -11.12 -2.78 -18.13
N GLU A 172 -10.71 -2.94 -19.39
CA GLU A 172 -11.26 -3.94 -20.33
C GLU A 172 -10.33 -5.16 -20.51
N LYS A 173 -9.01 -4.97 -20.33
CA LYS A 173 -8.00 -6.03 -20.52
C LYS A 173 -7.16 -6.27 -19.27
N GLY A 174 -7.02 -5.30 -18.43
CA GLY A 174 -6.26 -5.38 -17.20
C GLY A 174 -5.88 -4.02 -16.60
N LEU A 175 -5.37 -4.09 -15.40
CA LEU A 175 -4.91 -2.93 -14.65
C LEU A 175 -3.62 -3.29 -13.92
N LYS A 176 -2.55 -2.53 -14.16
CA LYS A 176 -1.40 -2.47 -13.27
C LYS A 176 -1.43 -1.13 -12.55
N ALA A 177 -1.48 -1.15 -11.23
CA ALA A 177 -1.44 0.06 -10.42
C ALA A 177 -0.30 -0.01 -9.41
N THR A 178 0.46 1.07 -9.32
CA THR A 178 1.69 1.18 -8.56
C THR A 178 1.73 2.46 -7.77
N ILE A 179 2.58 2.53 -6.79
CA ILE A 179 2.82 3.74 -6.01
C ILE A 179 4.30 3.88 -5.69
N GLU A 180 4.82 5.06 -5.76
CA GLU A 180 6.16 5.37 -5.30
C GLU A 180 6.30 5.19 -3.79
N HIS A 181 7.49 4.88 -3.36
CA HIS A 181 7.84 4.81 -1.93
C HIS A 181 8.67 6.02 -1.50
N GLY A 182 7.96 7.10 -1.18
CA GLY A 182 8.49 8.46 -1.10
C GLY A 182 8.62 9.08 -2.48
N HIS A 183 8.95 10.35 -2.57
CA HIS A 183 9.09 11.08 -3.83
C HIS A 183 10.15 10.43 -4.74
N ASN A 184 9.75 10.06 -5.95
CA ASN A 184 10.61 9.34 -6.91
C ASN A 184 11.33 8.10 -6.32
N ASN A 185 10.65 7.32 -5.46
CA ASN A 185 11.18 6.11 -4.83
C ASN A 185 12.39 6.35 -3.92
N CYS A 186 12.43 7.47 -3.20
CA CYS A 186 13.57 7.85 -2.37
C CYS A 186 13.62 7.16 -0.99
N LEU A 187 12.62 6.40 -0.58
CA LEU A 187 12.55 5.84 0.77
C LEU A 187 12.52 4.31 0.78
N THR A 188 13.19 3.73 1.77
CA THR A 188 13.01 2.34 2.17
C THR A 188 11.82 2.24 3.12
N LEU A 189 10.75 1.59 2.69
CA LEU A 189 9.50 1.43 3.44
C LEU A 189 9.10 -0.03 3.53
N ASP A 190 8.52 -0.45 4.64
CA ASP A 190 7.80 -1.72 4.75
C ASP A 190 6.34 -1.45 4.39
N LEU A 191 5.99 -1.74 3.13
CA LEU A 191 4.66 -1.51 2.57
C LEU A 191 3.85 -2.79 2.53
N ALA A 192 2.57 -2.70 2.87
CA ALA A 192 1.62 -3.78 2.66
C ALA A 192 0.28 -3.21 2.20
N THR A 193 -0.35 -3.89 1.25
CA THR A 193 -1.64 -3.46 0.71
C THR A 193 -2.63 -4.60 0.62
N VAL A 194 -3.91 -4.24 0.67
CA VAL A 194 -5.00 -5.10 0.19
C VAL A 194 -5.78 -4.30 -0.83
N ALA A 195 -5.70 -4.74 -2.08
CA ALA A 195 -6.43 -4.17 -3.20
C ALA A 195 -7.75 -4.92 -3.40
N TYR A 196 -8.81 -4.20 -3.80
CA TYR A 196 -10.15 -4.74 -4.01
C TYR A 196 -10.67 -4.36 -5.38
N TRP A 197 -11.25 -5.35 -6.10
CA TRP A 197 -11.85 -5.11 -7.40
C TRP A 197 -12.95 -6.12 -7.73
N TYR A 198 -13.72 -5.80 -8.75
CA TYR A 198 -14.67 -6.72 -9.35
C TYR A 198 -14.26 -7.03 -10.79
N GLN A 199 -14.42 -8.29 -11.20
CA GLN A 199 -14.21 -8.74 -12.57
C GLN A 199 -15.43 -9.48 -13.10
N ASP A 200 -15.55 -9.55 -14.43
CA ASP A 200 -16.60 -10.29 -15.12
C ASP A 200 -16.56 -11.80 -14.82
N LYS A 201 -15.38 -12.32 -14.49
CA LYS A 201 -15.14 -13.74 -14.16
C LYS A 201 -14.34 -13.87 -12.86
N ALA A 202 -14.53 -15.01 -12.20
CA ALA A 202 -13.62 -15.41 -11.12
C ALA A 202 -12.28 -15.83 -11.75
N THR A 203 -11.23 -15.13 -11.40
CA THR A 203 -9.86 -15.38 -11.87
C THR A 203 -8.92 -15.57 -10.69
N ALA A 204 -7.77 -16.20 -10.92
CA ALA A 204 -6.73 -16.25 -9.92
C ALA A 204 -6.15 -14.85 -9.72
N VAL A 205 -5.90 -14.51 -8.46
CA VAL A 205 -5.14 -13.31 -8.10
C VAL A 205 -3.63 -13.60 -8.19
N PRO A 206 -2.78 -12.58 -8.28
CA PRO A 206 -1.33 -12.79 -8.21
C PRO A 206 -0.93 -13.52 -6.91
N THR A 207 0.23 -14.17 -6.95
CA THR A 207 0.76 -14.88 -5.77
C THR A 207 0.98 -13.90 -4.63
N ILE A 208 0.53 -14.28 -3.44
CA ILE A 208 0.82 -13.52 -2.22
C ILE A 208 2.19 -13.91 -1.66
N PRO A 209 2.87 -13.02 -0.92
CA PRO A 209 4.10 -13.38 -0.21
C PRO A 209 3.91 -14.62 0.66
N ASP A 210 4.94 -15.42 0.85
CA ASP A 210 4.91 -16.59 1.74
C ASP A 210 4.69 -16.20 3.21
N LYS A 211 4.55 -17.18 4.11
CA LYS A 211 4.33 -16.93 5.54
C LYS A 211 5.44 -16.06 6.15
N ALA A 212 6.68 -16.25 5.75
CA ALA A 212 7.82 -15.48 6.25
C ALA A 212 7.76 -14.02 5.76
N GLY A 213 7.43 -13.81 4.50
CA GLY A 213 7.21 -12.49 3.91
C GLY A 213 6.02 -11.72 4.50
N ARG A 214 5.00 -12.43 5.00
CA ARG A 214 3.84 -11.83 5.68
C ARG A 214 4.04 -11.60 7.18
N LYS A 215 5.13 -12.11 7.76
CA LYS A 215 5.39 -11.96 9.20
C LYS A 215 5.55 -10.50 9.57
N LEU A 216 4.78 -10.05 10.57
CA LEU A 216 4.87 -8.70 11.09
C LEU A 216 6.29 -8.42 11.62
N LYS A 217 6.91 -7.38 11.11
CA LYS A 217 8.20 -6.91 11.63
C LYS A 217 8.01 -6.19 12.96
N PRO A 218 9.02 -6.19 13.86
CA PRO A 218 8.97 -5.39 15.07
C PRO A 218 8.68 -3.91 14.75
N MET A 219 7.92 -3.25 15.61
CA MET A 219 7.73 -1.81 15.48
C MET A 219 9.03 -1.09 15.80
N VAL A 220 9.42 -0.17 14.91
CA VAL A 220 10.59 0.68 15.13
C VAL A 220 10.30 1.65 16.28
N ASN A 221 11.25 1.86 17.12
CA ASN A 221 11.21 2.84 18.22
C ASN A 221 12.43 3.76 18.19
N ASN A 222 12.39 4.80 18.99
CA ASN A 222 13.43 5.83 19.00
C ASN A 222 14.85 5.28 19.26
N VAL A 223 14.96 4.30 20.15
CA VAL A 223 16.28 3.67 20.47
C VAL A 223 16.83 2.94 19.26
N MET A 224 15.97 2.20 18.55
CA MET A 224 16.35 1.51 17.32
C MET A 224 16.76 2.51 16.23
N MET A 225 16.01 3.58 16.07
CA MET A 225 16.32 4.63 15.10
C MET A 225 17.68 5.25 15.35
N HIS A 226 17.96 5.66 16.59
CA HIS A 226 19.28 6.23 16.95
C HIS A 226 20.42 5.25 16.71
N LYS A 227 20.21 3.98 17.04
CA LYS A 227 21.20 2.94 16.79
C LYS A 227 21.49 2.76 15.30
N TRP A 228 20.45 2.66 14.47
CA TRP A 228 20.59 2.50 13.03
C TRP A 228 21.23 3.72 12.37
N ARG A 229 20.83 4.92 12.79
CA ARG A 229 21.41 6.18 12.35
C ARG A 229 22.91 6.23 12.64
N HIS A 230 23.32 5.85 13.85
CA HIS A 230 24.72 5.78 14.23
C HIS A 230 25.52 4.75 13.39
N GLU A 231 24.97 3.56 13.21
CA GLU A 231 25.59 2.52 12.39
C GLU A 231 25.70 2.95 10.91
N TRP A 232 24.66 3.55 10.36
CA TRP A 232 24.66 4.08 9.01
C TRP A 232 25.73 5.15 8.82
N ARG A 233 25.81 6.13 9.72
CA ARG A 233 26.85 7.17 9.68
C ARG A 233 28.25 6.57 9.73
N LYS A 234 28.48 5.63 10.64
CA LYS A 234 29.76 4.93 10.76
C LYS A 234 30.16 4.25 9.44
N ASN A 235 29.22 3.59 8.78
CA ASN A 235 29.45 2.92 7.49
C ASN A 235 29.72 3.91 6.34
N LYS A 236 29.26 5.15 6.46
CA LYS A 236 29.55 6.25 5.53
C LYS A 236 30.75 7.12 5.92
N GLY A 237 31.57 6.66 6.88
CA GLY A 237 32.80 7.33 7.30
C GLY A 237 32.60 8.53 8.19
N ASN A 238 31.44 8.67 8.87
CA ASN A 238 31.10 9.75 9.81
C ASN A 238 31.30 11.16 9.23
N LYS A 239 31.02 11.37 7.95
CA LYS A 239 31.12 12.70 7.33
C LYS A 239 30.17 13.69 8.02
N ALA A 240 30.60 14.95 8.13
CA ALA A 240 29.87 15.98 8.87
C ALA A 240 28.54 16.40 8.19
N ASP A 241 28.44 16.21 6.88
CA ASP A 241 27.29 16.55 6.06
C ASP A 241 26.21 15.44 6.04
N LEU A 242 26.46 14.32 6.69
CA LEU A 242 25.48 13.24 6.75
C LEU A 242 24.37 13.54 7.76
N TRP A 243 23.15 13.17 7.39
CA TRP A 243 21.98 13.21 8.28
C TRP A 243 22.27 12.60 9.65
N GLY A 244 21.75 13.25 10.68
CA GLY A 244 21.94 12.79 12.05
C GLY A 244 23.25 13.22 12.70
N ASN A 245 23.85 14.27 12.22
CA ASN A 245 25.05 14.89 12.83
C ASN A 245 24.65 16.09 13.70
N GLU A 246 23.66 15.91 14.54
CA GLU A 246 23.25 16.92 15.53
C GLU A 246 24.10 16.84 16.79
#